data_3be6f906ff05eac0daaf191e1f4ce655
#
_entry.id   3be6f906ff05eac0daaf191e1f4ce655
#
_cell.length_a   1.000
_cell.length_b   1.000
_cell.length_c   1.000
_cell.angle_alpha   90.00
_cell.angle_beta   90.00
_cell.angle_gamma   90.00
#
_symmetry.space_group_name_H-M   'P 1'
#
loop_
_entity.id
_entity.type
_entity.pdbx_description
1 polymer ?
#
loop_
_entity_poly.entity_id
_entity_poly.type
_entity_poly.pdbx_seq_one_letter_code
_entity_poly.pdbx_strand_id
1 'polypeptide(L)'
;TPSNSSAASDVYKRQVLSAIDEVDGPFAVINADDYYGRHAFEAIYNYLSEHEDDDRYRYAMVGYLLKNTVTDNGHVARGICTTNEEGELVNITERTRIEKRDGKIAFTENDGETWENLPEDTLVSMNMWGFTRSILDELKAEFPQFLKKGLTENPMKCEYFLPAVVSNLLEADRATAAVLPSTDKWYGVTYKEDKPVVVEAIRNLKKEGLYPENLWEE
;
A
#
# COMPACT_ATOMS: atom_id res chain seq x y z
N THR A 1 2.40 -9.66 22.39
CA THR A 1 3.50 -9.05 21.60
C THR A 1 2.86 -8.35 20.45
N PRO A 2 3.04 -7.03 20.26
CA PRO A 2 2.55 -6.37 19.06
C PRO A 2 3.25 -7.00 17.86
N SER A 3 2.48 -7.46 16.88
CA SER A 3 3.03 -7.88 15.60
C SER A 3 3.64 -6.63 14.97
N ASN A 4 4.96 -6.61 14.83
CA ASN A 4 5.65 -5.55 14.11
C ASN A 4 5.19 -5.58 12.66
N SER A 5 4.24 -4.71 12.30
CA SER A 5 3.88 -4.48 10.89
C SER A 5 5.06 -3.95 10.08
N SER A 6 6.11 -3.44 10.73
CA SER A 6 7.37 -3.06 10.10
C SER A 6 8.14 -4.25 9.51
N ALA A 7 8.05 -5.44 10.12
CA ALA A 7 8.75 -6.62 9.59
C ALA A 7 8.15 -7.17 8.30
N ALA A 8 6.88 -6.91 8.02
CA ALA A 8 6.22 -7.35 6.79
C ALA A 8 6.66 -6.51 5.57
N SER A 9 6.99 -5.23 5.74
CA SER A 9 7.42 -4.37 4.64
C SER A 9 8.81 -4.72 4.09
N ASP A 10 9.67 -5.39 4.89
CA ASP A 10 11.06 -5.71 4.55
C ASP A 10 11.20 -6.78 3.48
N VAL A 11 10.20 -7.62 3.38
CA VAL A 11 10.21 -8.80 2.51
C VAL A 11 9.86 -8.43 1.06
N TYR A 12 9.12 -7.33 0.84
CA TYR A 12 8.48 -7.01 -0.44
C TYR A 12 9.43 -6.87 -1.62
N LYS A 13 10.51 -6.12 -1.48
CA LYS A 13 11.36 -5.81 -2.63
C LYS A 13 12.19 -6.98 -3.10
N ARG A 14 12.70 -7.77 -2.17
CA ARG A 14 13.41 -9.00 -2.51
C ARG A 14 12.45 -10.03 -3.13
N GLN A 15 11.19 -10.06 -2.66
CA GLN A 15 10.16 -10.92 -3.24
C GLN A 15 9.81 -10.47 -4.66
N VAL A 16 9.61 -9.16 -4.89
CA VAL A 16 9.36 -8.61 -6.23
C VAL A 16 10.53 -8.92 -7.17
N LEU A 17 11.78 -8.71 -6.73
CA LEU A 17 12.96 -9.09 -7.52
C LEU A 17 13.06 -10.59 -7.80
N SER A 18 12.57 -11.45 -6.89
CA SER A 18 12.59 -12.90 -7.12
C SER A 18 11.65 -13.34 -8.25
N ALA A 19 10.68 -12.51 -8.61
CA ALA A 19 9.74 -12.76 -9.71
C ALA A 19 10.19 -12.17 -11.07
N ILE A 20 11.37 -11.55 -11.12
CA ILE A 20 11.82 -10.78 -12.31
C ILE A 20 11.84 -11.61 -13.60
N ASP A 21 12.17 -12.89 -13.52
CA ASP A 21 12.26 -13.78 -14.68
C ASP A 21 10.89 -14.32 -15.13
N GLU A 22 9.85 -14.17 -14.26
CA GLU A 22 8.50 -14.67 -14.51
C GLU A 22 7.53 -13.55 -14.92
N VAL A 23 7.94 -12.27 -14.74
CA VAL A 23 7.10 -11.10 -15.07
C VAL A 23 7.53 -10.52 -16.43
N ASP A 24 6.63 -10.60 -17.41
CA ASP A 24 6.88 -10.17 -18.79
C ASP A 24 6.04 -8.92 -19.20
N GLY A 25 5.16 -8.42 -18.35
CA GLY A 25 4.29 -7.28 -18.59
C GLY A 25 4.00 -6.43 -17.35
N PRO A 26 2.99 -5.53 -17.42
CA PRO A 26 2.53 -4.77 -16.25
C PRO A 26 2.00 -5.70 -15.17
N PHE A 27 2.20 -5.33 -13.91
CA PHE A 27 1.80 -6.15 -12.77
C PHE A 27 1.43 -5.32 -11.54
N ALA A 28 0.67 -5.90 -10.64
CA ALA A 28 0.36 -5.31 -9.35
C ALA A 28 1.13 -6.00 -8.23
N VAL A 29 1.51 -5.21 -7.22
CA VAL A 29 2.11 -5.68 -5.96
C VAL A 29 1.11 -5.42 -4.84
N ILE A 30 0.79 -6.47 -4.08
CA ILE A 30 -0.15 -6.43 -2.95
C ILE A 30 0.40 -7.20 -1.76
N ASN A 31 -0.15 -6.95 -0.58
CA ASN A 31 0.05 -7.80 0.58
C ASN A 31 -0.83 -9.06 0.46
N ALA A 32 -0.26 -10.23 0.67
CA ALA A 32 -0.98 -11.49 0.48
C ALA A 32 -2.04 -11.78 1.57
N ASP A 33 -1.96 -11.08 2.70
CA ASP A 33 -2.82 -11.25 3.87
C ASP A 33 -3.86 -10.13 4.04
N ASP A 34 -3.96 -9.21 3.07
CA ASP A 34 -4.90 -8.10 3.06
C ASP A 34 -6.05 -8.32 2.07
N TYR A 35 -7.23 -7.85 2.45
CA TYR A 35 -8.38 -7.75 1.56
C TYR A 35 -8.51 -6.32 1.01
N TYR A 36 -8.39 -6.18 -0.29
CA TYR A 36 -8.35 -4.88 -0.97
C TYR A 36 -9.68 -4.42 -1.56
N GLY A 37 -10.65 -5.34 -1.73
CA GLY A 37 -11.90 -5.06 -2.43
C GLY A 37 -11.78 -5.24 -3.94
N ARG A 38 -12.93 -5.42 -4.59
CA ARG A 38 -12.99 -5.73 -6.03
C ARG A 38 -12.65 -4.52 -6.90
N HIS A 39 -13.18 -3.34 -6.56
CA HIS A 39 -13.00 -2.15 -7.38
C HIS A 39 -11.54 -1.67 -7.41
N ALA A 40 -10.78 -1.92 -6.34
CA ALA A 40 -9.36 -1.61 -6.31
C ALA A 40 -8.58 -2.41 -7.36
N PHE A 41 -8.88 -3.70 -7.53
CA PHE A 41 -8.28 -4.53 -8.59
C PHE A 41 -8.70 -4.08 -9.98
N GLU A 42 -9.97 -3.71 -10.15
CA GLU A 42 -10.49 -3.20 -11.41
C GLU A 42 -9.81 -1.88 -11.80
N ALA A 43 -9.68 -0.96 -10.85
CA ALA A 43 -9.02 0.33 -11.08
C ALA A 43 -7.57 0.17 -11.52
N ILE A 44 -6.79 -0.68 -10.81
CA ILE A 44 -5.37 -0.86 -11.13
C ILE A 44 -5.18 -1.63 -12.44
N TYR A 45 -6.05 -2.61 -12.74
CA TYR A 45 -6.04 -3.34 -14.00
C TYR A 45 -6.32 -2.41 -15.19
N ASN A 46 -7.37 -1.60 -15.09
CA ASN A 46 -7.73 -0.65 -16.14
C ASN A 46 -6.61 0.34 -16.41
N TYR A 47 -6.02 0.93 -15.34
CA TYR A 47 -4.89 1.85 -15.50
C TYR A 47 -3.72 1.19 -16.22
N LEU A 48 -3.28 0.02 -15.77
CA LEU A 48 -2.14 -0.69 -16.35
C LEU A 48 -2.40 -1.21 -17.77
N SER A 49 -3.68 -1.40 -18.15
CA SER A 49 -4.06 -1.82 -19.51
C SER A 49 -4.09 -0.65 -20.50
N GLU A 50 -4.22 0.58 -20.01
CA GLU A 50 -4.40 1.79 -20.82
C GLU A 50 -3.14 2.66 -20.89
N HIS A 51 -2.16 2.41 -20.00
CA HIS A 51 -0.97 3.24 -19.89
C HIS A 51 0.30 2.42 -20.06
N GLU A 52 1.18 2.91 -20.90
CA GLU A 52 2.52 2.37 -21.14
C GLU A 52 3.56 3.43 -20.76
N ASP A 53 4.79 3.01 -20.51
CA ASP A 53 5.91 3.92 -20.31
C ASP A 53 6.16 4.74 -21.59
N ASP A 54 6.41 6.03 -21.42
CA ASP A 54 6.77 6.95 -22.50
C ASP A 54 8.14 7.59 -22.20
N ASP A 55 8.22 8.91 -22.03
CA ASP A 55 9.41 9.61 -21.55
C ASP A 55 9.63 9.40 -20.03
N ARG A 56 8.60 8.93 -19.33
CA ARG A 56 8.62 8.55 -17.91
C ARG A 56 7.91 7.21 -17.68
N TYR A 57 8.25 6.55 -16.59
CA TYR A 57 7.54 5.36 -16.17
C TYR A 57 6.14 5.71 -15.66
N ARG A 58 5.13 4.92 -16.06
CA ARG A 58 3.71 5.15 -15.73
C ARG A 58 3.24 4.15 -14.68
N TYR A 59 3.40 4.52 -13.43
CA TYR A 59 2.98 3.71 -12.27
C TYR A 59 1.65 4.17 -11.71
N ALA A 60 1.05 3.34 -10.89
CA ALA A 60 -0.18 3.66 -10.15
C ALA A 60 -0.13 3.12 -8.74
N MET A 61 -0.94 3.70 -7.87
CA MET A 61 -1.20 3.21 -6.53
C MET A 61 -2.68 3.37 -6.21
N VAL A 62 -3.28 2.39 -5.56
CA VAL A 62 -4.65 2.54 -5.05
C VAL A 62 -4.64 3.32 -3.75
N GLY A 63 -5.31 4.48 -3.76
CA GLY A 63 -5.52 5.33 -2.59
C GLY A 63 -6.86 5.03 -1.92
N TYR A 64 -6.82 4.58 -0.66
CA TYR A 64 -8.03 4.30 0.12
C TYR A 64 -8.44 5.50 0.96
N LEU A 65 -9.73 5.68 1.17
CA LEU A 65 -10.23 6.65 2.15
C LEU A 65 -9.80 6.21 3.56
N LEU A 66 -9.18 7.10 4.31
CA LEU A 66 -8.66 6.81 5.65
C LEU A 66 -9.70 6.13 6.56
N LYS A 67 -10.96 6.63 6.55
CA LYS A 67 -12.06 6.05 7.32
C LYS A 67 -12.32 4.57 7.04
N ASN A 68 -11.95 4.09 5.85
CA ASN A 68 -12.14 2.71 5.41
C ASN A 68 -10.97 1.80 5.80
N THR A 69 -9.94 2.31 6.49
CA THR A 69 -8.70 1.59 6.81
C THR A 69 -8.36 1.58 8.30
N VAL A 70 -9.15 2.22 9.14
CA VAL A 70 -8.93 2.28 10.58
C VAL A 70 -9.78 1.26 11.32
N THR A 71 -9.29 0.79 12.46
CA THR A 71 -10.00 -0.13 13.37
C THR A 71 -10.44 0.58 14.66
N ASP A 72 -11.41 -0.02 15.37
CA ASP A 72 -11.80 0.42 16.72
C ASP A 72 -10.96 -0.26 17.82
N ASN A 73 -10.10 -1.21 17.45
CA ASN A 73 -9.37 -2.07 18.39
C ASN A 73 -7.98 -1.53 18.76
N GLY A 74 -7.56 -0.39 18.20
CA GLY A 74 -6.27 0.23 18.52
C GLY A 74 -5.79 1.19 17.45
N HIS A 75 -4.49 1.48 17.48
CA HIS A 75 -3.86 2.35 16.49
C HIS A 75 -3.44 1.58 15.24
N VAL A 76 -3.34 2.31 14.15
CA VAL A 76 -2.80 1.82 12.87
C VAL A 76 -1.72 2.76 12.35
N ALA A 77 -0.84 2.25 11.50
CA ALA A 77 0.12 3.06 10.73
C ALA A 77 -0.37 3.16 9.29
N ARG A 78 -0.29 4.37 8.67
CA ARG A 78 -0.71 4.60 7.29
C ARG A 78 0.18 5.62 6.60
N GLY A 79 0.47 5.36 5.34
CA GLY A 79 1.10 6.33 4.45
C GLY A 79 0.07 7.32 3.90
N ILE A 80 0.07 8.54 4.40
CA ILE A 80 -0.80 9.62 3.92
C ILE A 80 -0.29 10.10 2.57
N CYS A 81 -1.16 10.04 1.54
CA CYS A 81 -0.83 10.43 0.19
C CYS A 81 -1.07 11.94 -0.02
N THR A 82 -0.10 12.61 -0.62
CA THR A 82 -0.25 13.95 -1.16
C THR A 82 -0.22 13.86 -2.69
N THR A 83 -1.22 14.44 -3.36
CA THR A 83 -1.34 14.43 -4.82
C THR A 83 -1.28 15.83 -5.38
N ASN A 84 -0.87 15.94 -6.67
CA ASN A 84 -0.99 17.16 -7.46
C ASN A 84 -2.43 17.32 -8.02
N GLU A 85 -2.65 18.35 -8.84
CA GLU A 85 -3.96 18.66 -9.45
C GLU A 85 -4.39 17.58 -10.47
N GLU A 86 -3.43 16.87 -11.05
CA GLU A 86 -3.64 15.77 -12.00
C GLU A 86 -3.95 14.43 -11.31
N GLY A 87 -3.90 14.38 -9.97
CA GLY A 87 -4.12 13.16 -9.18
C GLY A 87 -2.90 12.25 -9.10
N GLU A 88 -1.72 12.73 -9.49
CA GLU A 88 -0.48 11.99 -9.38
C GLU A 88 0.14 12.17 -7.98
N LEU A 89 0.78 11.13 -7.50
CA LEU A 89 1.44 11.10 -6.20
C LEU A 89 2.65 12.05 -6.16
N VAL A 90 2.64 12.95 -5.21
CA VAL A 90 3.77 13.84 -4.91
C VAL A 90 4.60 13.30 -3.76
N ASN A 91 3.94 12.80 -2.71
CA ASN A 91 4.61 12.29 -1.51
C ASN A 91 3.72 11.33 -0.73
N ILE A 92 4.36 10.45 0.04
CA ILE A 92 3.71 9.62 1.06
C ILE A 92 4.36 9.94 2.40
N THR A 93 3.56 10.43 3.34
CA THR A 93 3.99 10.67 4.72
C THR A 93 3.50 9.56 5.62
N GLU A 94 4.42 8.75 6.14
CA GLU A 94 4.08 7.68 7.09
C GLU A 94 3.66 8.28 8.43
N ARG A 95 2.44 7.92 8.90
CA ARG A 95 1.94 8.21 10.23
C ARG A 95 1.83 6.90 11.01
N THR A 96 2.71 6.71 11.96
CA THR A 96 2.86 5.43 12.67
C THR A 96 1.80 5.18 13.72
N ARG A 97 1.08 6.24 14.15
CA ARG A 97 0.03 6.12 15.15
C ARG A 97 -1.18 6.98 14.81
N ILE A 98 -2.18 6.34 14.24
CA ILE A 98 -3.49 6.90 13.89
C ILE A 98 -4.55 6.15 14.68
N GLU A 99 -5.46 6.86 15.35
CA GLU A 99 -6.54 6.29 16.17
C GLU A 99 -7.87 7.00 15.90
N LYS A 100 -8.97 6.30 16.16
CA LYS A 100 -10.28 6.92 16.33
C LYS A 100 -10.39 7.50 17.74
N ARG A 101 -10.62 8.82 17.84
CA ARG A 101 -10.73 9.55 19.10
C ARG A 101 -11.90 10.52 19.01
N ASP A 102 -12.82 10.47 19.99
CA ASP A 102 -13.95 11.39 20.11
C ASP A 102 -14.76 11.55 18.81
N GLY A 103 -14.96 10.43 18.09
CA GLY A 103 -15.69 10.40 16.82
C GLY A 103 -14.93 10.97 15.63
N LYS A 104 -13.62 11.24 15.75
CA LYS A 104 -12.73 11.70 14.69
C LYS A 104 -11.56 10.74 14.51
N ILE A 105 -10.86 10.87 13.39
CA ILE A 105 -9.60 10.19 13.16
C ILE A 105 -8.48 11.19 13.45
N ALA A 106 -7.52 10.81 14.26
CA ALA A 106 -6.39 11.66 14.63
C ALA A 106 -5.08 10.87 14.70
N PHE A 107 -3.96 11.57 14.52
CA PHE A 107 -2.63 10.99 14.64
C PHE A 107 -1.80 11.75 15.67
N THR A 108 -0.75 11.09 16.15
CA THR A 108 0.27 11.66 17.02
C THR A 108 1.66 11.30 16.52
N GLU A 109 2.62 12.20 16.73
CA GLU A 109 4.05 11.98 16.45
C GLU A 109 4.91 11.95 17.73
N ASN A 110 4.29 12.16 18.89
CA ASN A 110 4.96 12.28 20.19
C ASN A 110 4.30 11.42 21.28
N ASP A 111 4.03 10.15 20.93
CA ASP A 111 3.48 9.13 21.82
C ASP A 111 2.16 9.51 22.53
N GLY A 112 1.38 10.41 21.90
CA GLY A 112 0.06 10.78 22.39
C GLY A 112 0.03 12.03 23.25
N GLU A 113 1.12 12.79 23.36
CA GLU A 113 1.14 14.09 24.04
C GLU A 113 0.28 15.13 23.29
N THR A 114 0.34 15.12 21.97
CA THR A 114 -0.49 15.97 21.09
C THR A 114 -1.14 15.14 20.00
N TRP A 115 -2.33 15.56 19.58
CA TRP A 115 -3.10 14.90 18.53
C TRP A 115 -3.57 15.91 17.51
N GLU A 116 -3.43 15.53 16.23
CA GLU A 116 -3.92 16.30 15.10
C GLU A 116 -4.99 15.50 14.36
N ASN A 117 -6.09 16.16 14.00
CA ASN A 117 -7.16 15.51 13.26
C ASN A 117 -6.79 15.32 11.79
N LEU A 118 -7.18 14.17 11.25
CA LEU A 118 -7.12 13.87 9.82
C LEU A 118 -8.54 13.83 9.24
N PRO A 119 -8.78 14.45 8.07
CA PRO A 119 -10.05 14.27 7.36
C PRO A 119 -10.32 12.79 7.07
N GLU A 120 -11.56 12.37 7.16
CA GLU A 120 -11.95 10.97 6.92
C GLU A 120 -11.75 10.52 5.48
N ASP A 121 -11.78 11.46 4.55
CA ASP A 121 -11.58 11.28 3.10
C ASP A 121 -10.13 11.41 2.65
N THR A 122 -9.19 11.61 3.59
CA THR A 122 -7.76 11.57 3.29
C THR A 122 -7.39 10.28 2.58
N LEU A 123 -6.67 10.37 1.47
CA LEU A 123 -6.18 9.19 0.75
C LEU A 123 -4.94 8.61 1.43
N VAL A 124 -4.95 7.30 1.62
CA VAL A 124 -3.85 6.57 2.24
C VAL A 124 -3.42 5.37 1.40
N SER A 125 -2.13 5.08 1.44
CA SER A 125 -1.57 3.88 0.85
C SER A 125 -1.83 2.66 1.73
N MET A 126 -2.28 1.57 1.09
CA MET A 126 -2.39 0.25 1.69
C MET A 126 -1.49 -0.76 0.97
N ASN A 127 -0.39 -0.28 0.37
CA ASN A 127 0.58 -1.09 -0.36
C ASN A 127 0.01 -1.84 -1.58
N MET A 128 -0.99 -1.27 -2.25
CA MET A 128 -1.46 -1.78 -3.53
C MET A 128 -0.89 -0.91 -4.65
N TRP A 129 0.12 -1.41 -5.33
CA TRP A 129 0.86 -0.72 -6.37
C TRP A 129 0.70 -1.39 -7.72
N GLY A 130 0.63 -0.60 -8.78
CA GLY A 130 0.68 -1.03 -10.17
C GLY A 130 1.94 -0.51 -10.85
N PHE A 131 2.63 -1.39 -11.54
CA PHE A 131 3.88 -1.09 -12.20
C PHE A 131 3.91 -1.61 -13.62
N THR A 132 4.60 -0.91 -14.49
CA THR A 132 5.17 -1.47 -15.69
C THR A 132 6.43 -2.28 -15.34
N ARG A 133 6.92 -3.07 -16.27
CA ARG A 133 8.11 -3.92 -16.04
C ARG A 133 9.36 -3.12 -15.66
N SER A 134 9.42 -1.84 -16.03
CA SER A 134 10.57 -0.95 -15.77
C SER A 134 10.98 -0.88 -14.30
N ILE A 135 10.05 -1.01 -13.36
CA ILE A 135 10.36 -1.02 -11.92
C ILE A 135 11.33 -2.15 -11.54
N LEU A 136 11.26 -3.31 -12.21
CA LEU A 136 12.13 -4.45 -11.93
C LEU A 136 13.58 -4.15 -12.29
N ASP A 137 13.79 -3.42 -13.39
CA ASP A 137 15.13 -3.01 -13.83
C ASP A 137 15.71 -1.96 -12.87
N GLU A 138 14.90 -1.02 -12.37
CA GLU A 138 15.30 -0.05 -11.36
C GLU A 138 15.64 -0.73 -10.02
N LEU A 139 14.80 -1.63 -9.56
CA LEU A 139 15.03 -2.40 -8.33
C LEU A 139 16.34 -3.20 -8.44
N LYS A 140 16.59 -3.84 -9.59
CA LYS A 140 17.80 -4.61 -9.86
C LYS A 140 19.05 -3.73 -9.88
N ALA A 141 18.96 -2.54 -10.47
CA ALA A 141 20.08 -1.60 -10.56
C ALA A 141 20.44 -0.98 -9.19
N GLU A 142 19.44 -0.64 -8.37
CA GLU A 142 19.68 -0.02 -7.07
C GLU A 142 20.06 -1.01 -5.96
N PHE A 143 19.63 -2.27 -6.05
CA PHE A 143 19.80 -3.26 -4.99
C PHE A 143 21.24 -3.45 -4.52
N PRO A 144 22.29 -3.53 -5.38
CA PRO A 144 23.67 -3.70 -4.95
C PRO A 144 24.18 -2.53 -4.09
N GLN A 145 23.80 -1.30 -4.42
CA GLN A 145 24.18 -0.11 -3.66
C GLN A 145 23.48 -0.08 -2.30
N PHE A 146 22.17 -0.36 -2.30
CA PHE A 146 21.40 -0.49 -1.07
C PHE A 146 22.03 -1.55 -0.14
N LEU A 147 22.32 -2.73 -0.66
CA LEU A 147 22.89 -3.83 0.13
C LEU A 147 24.26 -3.44 0.72
N LYS A 148 25.14 -2.82 -0.07
CA LYS A 148 26.44 -2.35 0.39
C LYS A 148 26.32 -1.33 1.54
N LYS A 149 25.43 -0.36 1.41
CA LYS A 149 25.15 0.65 2.43
C LYS A 149 24.54 0.02 3.68
N GLY A 150 23.51 -0.79 3.51
CA GLY A 150 22.78 -1.43 4.61
C GLY A 150 23.66 -2.34 5.45
N LEU A 151 24.51 -3.16 4.82
CA LEU A 151 25.46 -4.03 5.53
C LEU A 151 26.50 -3.26 6.32
N THR A 152 26.83 -2.02 5.92
CA THR A 152 27.81 -1.17 6.60
C THR A 152 27.18 -0.37 7.75
N GLU A 153 26.00 0.21 7.53
CA GLU A 153 25.37 1.16 8.47
C GLU A 153 24.45 0.46 9.48
N ASN A 154 23.66 -0.52 9.04
CA ASN A 154 22.68 -1.20 9.91
C ASN A 154 22.34 -2.62 9.41
N PRO A 155 23.27 -3.59 9.55
CA PRO A 155 23.12 -4.92 8.97
C PRO A 155 21.93 -5.73 9.50
N MET A 156 21.42 -5.36 10.69
CA MET A 156 20.32 -6.08 11.34
C MET A 156 18.94 -5.50 11.05
N LYS A 157 18.87 -4.26 10.48
CA LYS A 157 17.62 -3.53 10.26
C LYS A 157 17.61 -2.77 8.94
N CYS A 158 18.48 -3.13 7.99
CA CYS A 158 18.43 -2.47 6.68
C CYS A 158 17.24 -3.03 5.89
N GLU A 159 16.33 -2.15 5.56
CA GLU A 159 15.09 -2.46 4.87
C GLU A 159 15.07 -1.76 3.51
N TYR A 160 14.80 -2.52 2.45
CA TYR A 160 14.69 -1.98 1.09
C TYR A 160 13.22 -1.75 0.74
N PHE A 161 12.67 -0.58 1.03
CA PHE A 161 11.26 -0.23 0.87
C PHE A 161 10.88 0.13 -0.58
N LEU A 162 9.90 -0.55 -1.15
CA LEU A 162 9.38 -0.26 -2.50
C LEU A 162 8.92 1.20 -2.65
N PRO A 163 8.19 1.80 -1.70
CA PRO A 163 7.84 3.21 -1.77
C PRO A 163 9.05 4.15 -1.86
N ALA A 164 10.19 3.81 -1.25
CA ALA A 164 11.39 4.64 -1.35
C ALA A 164 11.99 4.66 -2.76
N VAL A 165 11.98 3.54 -3.48
CA VAL A 165 12.42 3.53 -4.89
C VAL A 165 11.47 4.35 -5.76
N VAL A 166 10.16 4.21 -5.54
CA VAL A 166 9.18 5.03 -6.24
C VAL A 166 9.42 6.51 -5.96
N SER A 167 9.56 6.91 -4.68
CA SER A 167 9.85 8.31 -4.31
C SER A 167 11.10 8.86 -5.00
N ASN A 168 12.20 8.09 -5.04
CA ASN A 168 13.41 8.49 -5.75
C ASN A 168 13.17 8.73 -7.24
N LEU A 169 12.35 7.88 -7.88
CA LEU A 169 12.02 8.01 -9.29
C LEU A 169 11.10 9.20 -9.57
N LEU A 170 10.15 9.50 -8.66
CA LEU A 170 9.30 10.69 -8.73
C LEU A 170 10.12 11.96 -8.57
N GLU A 171 11.00 12.03 -7.56
CA GLU A 171 11.89 13.18 -7.31
C GLU A 171 12.86 13.43 -8.48
N ALA A 172 13.29 12.38 -9.16
CA ALA A 172 14.16 12.48 -10.34
C ALA A 172 13.39 12.76 -11.65
N ASP A 173 12.07 12.96 -11.61
CA ASP A 173 11.18 13.13 -12.77
C ASP A 173 11.27 11.99 -13.80
N ARG A 174 11.59 10.78 -13.32
CA ARG A 174 11.73 9.56 -14.15
C ARG A 174 10.46 8.71 -14.16
N ALA A 175 9.57 8.93 -13.21
CA ALA A 175 8.29 8.25 -13.11
C ALA A 175 7.17 9.21 -12.72
N THR A 176 5.93 8.82 -13.01
CA THR A 176 4.73 9.33 -12.37
C THR A 176 4.00 8.17 -11.72
N ALA A 177 3.20 8.44 -10.70
CA ALA A 177 2.37 7.44 -10.05
C ALA A 177 0.95 8.00 -9.85
N ALA A 178 0.00 7.55 -10.63
CA ALA A 178 -1.40 7.93 -10.47
C ALA A 178 -1.94 7.37 -9.15
N VAL A 179 -2.60 8.20 -8.35
CA VAL A 179 -3.32 7.75 -7.16
C VAL A 179 -4.76 7.46 -7.55
N LEU A 180 -5.13 6.19 -7.60
CA LEU A 180 -6.45 5.72 -8.00
C LEU A 180 -7.36 5.65 -6.76
N PRO A 181 -8.33 6.56 -6.59
CA PRO A 181 -9.17 6.57 -5.40
C PRO A 181 -10.05 5.33 -5.33
N SER A 182 -10.07 4.65 -4.18
CA SER A 182 -11.00 3.55 -3.90
C SER A 182 -11.92 3.86 -2.74
N THR A 183 -13.20 3.58 -2.93
CA THR A 183 -14.21 3.60 -1.87
C THR A 183 -14.38 2.26 -1.20
N ASP A 184 -13.69 1.22 -1.66
CA ASP A 184 -13.70 -0.10 -1.05
C ASP A 184 -13.24 -0.02 0.41
N LYS A 185 -13.78 -0.89 1.23
CA LYS A 185 -13.30 -1.07 2.58
C LYS A 185 -12.15 -2.06 2.56
N TRP A 186 -11.00 -1.61 3.04
CA TRP A 186 -9.85 -2.48 3.26
C TRP A 186 -10.04 -3.27 4.56
N TYR A 187 -9.64 -4.52 4.57
CA TYR A 187 -9.61 -5.35 5.76
C TYR A 187 -8.26 -6.05 5.90
N GLY A 188 -7.68 -5.92 7.08
CA GLY A 188 -6.51 -6.68 7.54
C GLY A 188 -6.76 -7.14 8.97
N VAL A 189 -6.02 -8.14 9.43
CA VAL A 189 -6.08 -8.63 10.81
C VAL A 189 -4.86 -8.11 11.58
N THR A 190 -4.91 -6.84 11.97
CA THR A 190 -3.86 -6.21 12.79
C THR A 190 -3.95 -6.66 14.23
N TYR A 191 -5.16 -6.73 14.75
CA TYR A 191 -5.46 -7.20 16.09
C TYR A 191 -6.28 -8.49 16.03
N LYS A 192 -6.14 -9.35 17.04
CA LYS A 192 -6.92 -10.60 17.12
C LYS A 192 -8.43 -10.34 17.09
N GLU A 193 -8.83 -9.21 17.65
CA GLU A 193 -10.18 -8.72 17.75
C GLU A 193 -10.77 -8.28 16.38
N ASP A 194 -9.93 -7.99 15.39
CA ASP A 194 -10.37 -7.65 14.03
C ASP A 194 -10.91 -8.88 13.28
N LYS A 195 -10.42 -10.09 13.60
CA LYS A 195 -10.77 -11.31 12.86
C LYS A 195 -12.28 -11.58 12.77
N PRO A 196 -13.09 -11.49 13.84
CA PRO A 196 -14.54 -11.68 13.74
C PRO A 196 -15.20 -10.64 12.83
N VAL A 197 -14.74 -9.40 12.82
CA VAL A 197 -15.24 -8.31 11.98
C VAL A 197 -14.97 -8.62 10.51
N VAL A 198 -13.75 -9.06 10.19
CA VAL A 198 -13.36 -9.45 8.82
C VAL A 198 -14.19 -10.64 8.33
N VAL A 199 -14.33 -11.68 9.16
CA VAL A 199 -15.13 -12.87 8.81
C VAL A 199 -16.58 -12.49 8.51
N GLU A 200 -17.21 -11.63 9.33
CA GLU A 200 -18.58 -11.20 9.10
C GLU A 200 -18.70 -10.31 7.86
N ALA A 201 -17.72 -9.43 7.62
CA ALA A 201 -17.68 -8.62 6.42
C ALA A 201 -17.65 -9.48 5.14
N ILE A 202 -16.78 -10.48 5.08
CA ILE A 202 -16.68 -11.38 3.92
C ILE A 202 -17.97 -12.19 3.75
N ARG A 203 -18.62 -12.65 4.84
CA ARG A 203 -19.93 -13.30 4.76
C ARG A 203 -21.01 -12.40 4.17
N ASN A 204 -21.01 -11.13 4.53
CA ASN A 204 -21.98 -10.18 3.99
C ASN A 204 -21.74 -9.92 2.49
N LEU A 205 -20.49 -9.76 2.06
CA LEU A 205 -20.14 -9.62 0.65
C LEU A 205 -20.59 -10.84 -0.19
N LYS A 206 -20.53 -12.06 0.38
CA LYS A 206 -21.06 -13.26 -0.25
C LYS A 206 -22.59 -13.21 -0.32
N LYS A 207 -23.30 -12.83 0.75
CA LYS A 207 -24.77 -12.68 0.75
C LYS A 207 -25.28 -11.64 -0.24
N GLU A 208 -24.50 -10.58 -0.45
CA GLU A 208 -24.74 -9.51 -1.44
C GLU A 208 -24.44 -9.95 -2.88
N GLY A 209 -23.90 -11.16 -3.06
CA GLY A 209 -23.57 -11.73 -4.37
C GLY A 209 -22.29 -11.17 -5.01
N LEU A 210 -21.47 -10.44 -4.24
CA LEU A 210 -20.18 -9.95 -4.74
C LEU A 210 -19.19 -11.09 -4.95
N TYR A 211 -19.28 -12.14 -4.11
CA TYR A 211 -18.53 -13.37 -4.23
C TYR A 211 -19.47 -14.60 -4.22
N PRO A 212 -19.11 -15.68 -4.94
CA PRO A 212 -19.85 -16.94 -4.88
C PRO A 212 -19.75 -17.55 -3.47
N GLU A 213 -20.71 -18.40 -3.11
CA GLU A 213 -20.70 -19.11 -1.82
C GLU A 213 -19.44 -19.96 -1.66
N ASN A 214 -19.06 -20.67 -2.71
CA ASN A 214 -17.85 -21.46 -2.78
C ASN A 214 -16.94 -20.88 -3.89
N LEU A 215 -15.78 -20.38 -3.51
CA LEU A 215 -14.90 -19.66 -4.43
C LEU A 215 -14.29 -20.55 -5.52
N TRP A 216 -14.19 -21.86 -5.26
CA TRP A 216 -13.48 -22.86 -6.09
C TRP A 216 -14.42 -23.93 -6.67
N GLU A 217 -15.72 -23.77 -6.56
CA GLU A 217 -16.68 -24.63 -7.27
C GLU A 217 -16.93 -24.03 -8.66
N GLU A 218 -16.66 -24.84 -9.69
CA GLU A 218 -17.00 -24.56 -11.10
C GLU A 218 -18.52 -24.71 -11.34
#